data_b56a97c824610bc7b6ba6d11f49398a8
#
_entry.id   b56a97c824610bc7b6ba6d11f49398a8
#
_cell.length_a   1.000
_cell.length_b   1.000
_cell.length_c   1.000
_cell.angle_alpha   90.00
_cell.angle_beta   90.00
_cell.angle_gamma   90.00
#
_symmetry.space_group_name_H-M   'P 1'
#
loop_
_entity.id
_entity.type
_entity.pdbx_description
1 polymer ?
#
loop_
_entity_poly.entity_id
_entity_poly.type
_entity_poly.pdbx_seq_one_letter_code
_entity_poly.pdbx_strand_id
1 'polypeptide(L)'
;RKATIIVRSYEPKKTNEEIAALSTTTPEKLNVNELLFAATLTSNEKAQTTIYNKAVELHNDWRGYNNIACLHLAKENLSEALTNLEKAEALGGSNSDILTNKGIIAARKGDLATAQKLFDKANTSENNQAILDIKQGEYAKAARFFKNGKSHNAALAQLMNGENNANCN
;
A
#
# COMPACT_ATOMS: atom_id res chain seq x y z
N ARG A 1 -45.39 18.89 27.15
CA ARG A 1 -44.45 18.40 26.13
C ARG A 1 -43.08 18.96 26.45
N LYS A 2 -42.09 18.08 26.75
CA LYS A 2 -40.69 18.47 26.96
C LYS A 2 -40.01 18.56 25.58
N ALA A 3 -39.45 19.71 25.24
CA ALA A 3 -38.61 19.86 24.06
C ALA A 3 -37.19 19.36 24.40
N THR A 4 -36.68 18.43 23.60
CA THR A 4 -35.29 17.94 23.71
C THR A 4 -34.46 18.72 22.70
N ILE A 5 -33.48 19.49 23.19
CA ILE A 5 -32.50 20.19 22.34
C ILE A 5 -31.36 19.20 22.09
N ILE A 6 -31.18 18.79 20.85
CA ILE A 6 -30.01 18.00 20.43
C ILE A 6 -28.97 18.98 19.93
N VAL A 7 -27.93 19.22 20.70
CA VAL A 7 -26.75 19.98 20.28
C VAL A 7 -25.83 19.03 19.52
N ARG A 8 -25.75 19.17 18.21
CA ARG A 8 -24.70 18.53 17.40
C ARG A 8 -23.51 19.46 17.39
N SER A 9 -22.47 19.11 18.14
CA SER A 9 -21.16 19.76 18.03
C SER A 9 -20.53 19.37 16.68
N TYR A 10 -20.37 20.32 15.81
CA TYR A 10 -19.60 20.18 14.57
C TYR A 10 -18.19 20.64 14.86
N GLU A 11 -17.23 19.71 15.00
CA GLU A 11 -15.81 20.08 14.98
C GLU A 11 -15.47 20.47 13.53
N PRO A 12 -14.94 21.70 13.30
CA PRO A 12 -14.51 22.08 11.96
C PRO A 12 -13.39 21.15 11.51
N LYS A 13 -13.39 20.78 10.23
CA LYS A 13 -12.31 20.00 9.63
C LYS A 13 -11.00 20.78 9.77
N LYS A 14 -9.97 20.12 10.30
CA LYS A 14 -8.61 20.67 10.35
C LYS A 14 -8.06 20.87 8.93
N THR A 15 -7.32 21.95 8.73
CA THR A 15 -6.60 22.17 7.46
C THR A 15 -5.38 21.25 7.35
N ASN A 16 -4.81 21.14 6.15
CA ASN A 16 -3.59 20.33 5.94
C ASN A 16 -2.43 20.85 6.79
N GLU A 17 -2.30 22.18 6.92
CA GLU A 17 -1.28 22.85 7.73
C GLU A 17 -1.46 22.54 9.21
N GLU A 18 -2.70 22.56 9.70
CA GLU A 18 -3.02 22.19 11.09
C GLU A 18 -2.72 20.72 11.35
N ILE A 19 -3.10 19.81 10.45
CA ILE A 19 -2.82 18.38 10.55
C ILE A 19 -1.31 18.13 10.55
N ALA A 20 -0.56 18.77 9.63
CA ALA A 20 0.88 18.63 9.57
C ALA A 20 1.55 19.15 10.87
N ALA A 21 1.15 20.31 11.38
CA ALA A 21 1.69 20.86 12.61
C ALA A 21 1.37 19.99 13.83
N LEU A 22 0.12 19.55 13.96
CA LEU A 22 -0.32 18.70 15.08
C LEU A 22 0.36 17.33 15.07
N SER A 23 0.64 16.76 13.90
CA SER A 23 1.29 15.45 13.81
C SER A 23 2.68 15.40 14.43
N THR A 24 3.33 16.55 14.55
CA THR A 24 4.67 16.69 15.15
C THR A 24 4.65 17.26 16.58
N THR A 25 3.66 18.06 16.91
CA THR A 25 3.61 18.79 18.21
C THR A 25 2.69 18.10 19.22
N THR A 26 1.51 17.71 18.81
CA THR A 26 0.46 17.13 19.66
C THR A 26 -0.35 16.06 18.90
N PRO A 27 0.29 14.96 18.50
CA PRO A 27 -0.33 13.93 17.65
C PRO A 27 -1.57 13.28 18.28
N GLU A 28 -1.71 13.32 19.60
CA GLU A 28 -2.88 12.84 20.33
C GLU A 28 -4.17 13.62 20.05
N LYS A 29 -4.06 14.81 19.45
CA LYS A 29 -5.21 15.59 18.96
C LYS A 29 -5.70 15.19 17.57
N LEU A 30 -5.00 14.26 16.93
CA LEU A 30 -5.35 13.74 15.63
C LEU A 30 -5.97 12.34 15.76
N ASN A 31 -7.02 12.10 14.99
CA ASN A 31 -7.50 10.74 14.82
C ASN A 31 -6.54 9.95 13.89
N VAL A 32 -6.74 8.63 13.82
CA VAL A 32 -5.84 7.76 13.05
C VAL A 32 -5.79 8.13 11.57
N ASN A 33 -6.92 8.51 10.96
CA ASN A 33 -6.95 8.87 9.54
C ASN A 33 -6.22 10.18 9.28
N GLU A 34 -6.32 11.14 10.20
CA GLU A 34 -5.58 12.40 10.13
C GLU A 34 -4.06 12.17 10.29
N LEU A 35 -3.65 11.24 11.18
CA LEU A 35 -2.24 10.86 11.31
C LEU A 35 -1.71 10.17 10.05
N LEU A 36 -2.44 9.19 9.52
CA LEU A 36 -2.04 8.52 8.28
C LEU A 36 -1.95 9.52 7.11
N PHE A 37 -2.88 10.46 7.03
CA PHE A 37 -2.86 11.53 6.05
C PHE A 37 -1.69 12.50 6.27
N ALA A 38 -1.40 12.89 7.52
CA ALA A 38 -0.28 13.78 7.84
C ALA A 38 1.06 13.27 7.28
N ALA A 39 1.29 11.96 7.33
CA ALA A 39 2.49 11.35 6.78
C ALA A 39 2.61 11.55 5.25
N THR A 40 1.50 11.72 4.54
CA THR A 40 1.51 12.00 3.09
C THR A 40 1.85 13.45 2.75
N LEU A 41 1.78 14.37 3.71
CA LEU A 41 2.07 15.79 3.52
C LEU A 41 3.58 16.09 3.56
N THR A 42 4.41 15.12 3.88
CA THR A 42 5.88 15.25 3.90
C THR A 42 6.54 14.21 3.02
N SER A 43 7.63 14.59 2.36
CA SER A 43 8.51 13.67 1.65
C SER A 43 9.67 13.16 2.51
N ASN A 44 9.79 13.65 3.75
CA ASN A 44 10.82 13.20 4.69
C ASN A 44 10.42 11.86 5.30
N GLU A 45 11.10 10.81 4.92
CA GLU A 45 10.80 9.43 5.32
C GLU A 45 10.92 9.19 6.84
N LYS A 46 11.88 9.83 7.50
CA LYS A 46 11.99 9.75 8.97
C LYS A 46 10.76 10.34 9.63
N ALA A 47 10.29 11.48 9.12
CA ALA A 47 9.06 12.11 9.59
C ALA A 47 7.84 11.21 9.31
N GLN A 48 7.73 10.63 8.11
CA GLN A 48 6.67 9.66 7.78
C GLN A 48 6.67 8.48 8.76
N THR A 49 7.83 7.86 8.97
CA THR A 49 7.97 6.73 9.90
C THR A 49 7.56 7.12 11.32
N THR A 50 7.97 8.30 11.79
CA THR A 50 7.58 8.80 13.13
C THR A 50 6.07 8.98 13.24
N ILE A 51 5.43 9.55 12.23
CA ILE A 51 3.97 9.77 12.23
C ILE A 51 3.23 8.43 12.15
N TYR A 52 3.67 7.47 11.32
CA TYR A 52 3.08 6.14 11.26
C TYR A 52 3.23 5.38 12.59
N ASN A 53 4.37 5.51 13.28
CA ASN A 53 4.53 4.94 14.62
C ASN A 53 3.55 5.57 15.61
N LYS A 54 3.26 6.87 15.51
CA LYS A 54 2.22 7.51 16.35
C LYS A 54 0.83 6.98 16.07
N ALA A 55 0.51 6.65 14.83
CA ALA A 55 -0.76 5.98 14.51
C ALA A 55 -0.88 4.61 15.20
N VAL A 56 0.21 3.85 15.30
CA VAL A 56 0.23 2.59 16.04
C VAL A 56 0.14 2.83 17.54
N GLU A 57 0.99 3.70 18.10
CA GLU A 57 1.09 3.94 19.54
C GLU A 57 -0.23 4.47 20.13
N LEU A 58 -0.87 5.41 19.46
CA LEU A 58 -2.05 6.11 19.97
C LEU A 58 -3.37 5.39 19.64
N HIS A 59 -3.42 4.67 18.52
CA HIS A 59 -4.67 4.12 18.01
C HIS A 59 -4.63 2.60 17.80
N ASN A 60 -3.49 1.94 18.03
CA ASN A 60 -3.28 0.51 17.80
C ASN A 60 -3.71 0.07 16.38
N ASP A 61 -3.43 0.92 15.38
CA ASP A 61 -3.89 0.73 14.01
C ASP A 61 -2.81 0.06 13.16
N TRP A 62 -3.14 -1.08 12.56
CA TRP A 62 -2.24 -1.88 11.75
C TRP A 62 -1.69 -1.13 10.51
N ARG A 63 -2.42 -0.14 10.00
CA ARG A 63 -2.03 0.65 8.82
C ARG A 63 -0.73 1.40 9.02
N GLY A 64 -0.41 1.80 10.26
CA GLY A 64 0.87 2.40 10.59
C GLY A 64 2.04 1.49 10.22
N TYR A 65 2.03 0.24 10.68
CA TYR A 65 3.07 -0.73 10.32
C TYR A 65 3.05 -1.13 8.84
N ASN A 66 1.88 -1.28 8.24
CA ASN A 66 1.77 -1.55 6.81
C ASN A 66 2.42 -0.44 5.97
N ASN A 67 2.21 0.82 6.33
CA ASN A 67 2.79 1.96 5.60
C ASN A 67 4.30 2.08 5.82
N ILE A 68 4.82 1.76 7.02
CA ILE A 68 6.26 1.65 7.26
C ILE A 68 6.86 0.53 6.38
N ALA A 69 6.17 -0.60 6.27
CA ALA A 69 6.61 -1.67 5.36
C ALA A 69 6.68 -1.20 3.91
N CYS A 70 5.74 -0.36 3.45
CA CYS A 70 5.77 0.22 2.10
C CYS A 70 6.99 1.13 1.89
N LEU A 71 7.43 1.89 2.91
CA LEU A 71 8.67 2.68 2.84
C LEU A 71 9.90 1.78 2.68
N HIS A 72 9.97 0.67 3.41
CA HIS A 72 11.04 -0.32 3.26
C HIS A 72 10.99 -1.02 1.90
N LEU A 73 9.80 -1.36 1.39
CA LEU A 73 9.61 -1.94 0.06
C LEU A 73 10.12 -1.03 -1.06
N ALA A 74 9.91 0.27 -0.93
CA ALA A 74 10.42 1.25 -1.91
C ALA A 74 11.96 1.28 -1.98
N LYS A 75 12.63 0.84 -0.91
CA LYS A 75 14.10 0.75 -0.81
C LYS A 75 14.65 -0.66 -1.00
N GLU A 76 13.83 -1.61 -1.39
CA GLU A 76 14.20 -3.03 -1.48
C GLU A 76 14.68 -3.66 -0.14
N ASN A 77 14.35 -3.03 0.98
CA ASN A 77 14.64 -3.57 2.32
C ASN A 77 13.57 -4.62 2.69
N LEU A 78 13.63 -5.78 2.03
CA LEU A 78 12.56 -6.78 2.08
C LEU A 78 12.40 -7.43 3.46
N SER A 79 13.49 -7.56 4.24
CA SER A 79 13.44 -8.14 5.59
C SER A 79 12.71 -7.22 6.57
N GLU A 80 13.05 -5.94 6.58
CA GLU A 80 12.42 -4.92 7.42
C GLU A 80 10.94 -4.72 7.01
N ALA A 81 10.67 -4.74 5.71
CA ALA A 81 9.30 -4.70 5.20
C ALA A 81 8.49 -5.88 5.73
N LEU A 82 9.02 -7.11 5.66
CA LEU A 82 8.33 -8.30 6.15
C LEU A 82 8.06 -8.22 7.66
N THR A 83 9.07 -7.82 8.45
CA THR A 83 8.92 -7.65 9.90
C THR A 83 7.78 -6.67 10.25
N ASN A 84 7.69 -5.55 9.53
CA ASN A 84 6.60 -4.59 9.76
C ASN A 84 5.24 -5.14 9.31
N LEU A 85 5.18 -5.91 8.22
CA LEU A 85 3.93 -6.57 7.80
C LEU A 85 3.47 -7.64 8.79
N GLU A 86 4.38 -8.37 9.43
CA GLU A 86 4.04 -9.33 10.49
C GLU A 86 3.45 -8.61 11.72
N LYS A 87 4.00 -7.46 12.10
CA LYS A 87 3.42 -6.60 13.15
C LYS A 87 2.04 -6.07 12.75
N ALA A 88 1.89 -5.64 11.48
CA ALA A 88 0.61 -5.19 10.96
C ALA A 88 -0.43 -6.31 10.98
N GLU A 89 -0.05 -7.53 10.58
CA GLU A 89 -0.94 -8.70 10.59
C GLU A 89 -1.38 -9.09 12.00
N ALA A 90 -0.49 -8.96 13.00
CA ALA A 90 -0.82 -9.20 14.40
C ALA A 90 -1.92 -8.25 14.93
N LEU A 91 -2.00 -7.03 14.41
CA LEU A 91 -3.03 -6.04 14.78
C LEU A 91 -4.27 -6.10 13.89
N GLY A 92 -4.09 -6.26 12.58
CA GLY A 92 -5.14 -6.13 11.55
C GLY A 92 -5.62 -7.46 10.96
N GLY A 93 -5.03 -8.57 11.40
CA GLY A 93 -5.33 -9.88 10.84
C GLY A 93 -4.92 -10.02 9.36
N SER A 94 -5.51 -10.98 8.67
CA SER A 94 -5.24 -11.25 7.24
C SER A 94 -5.94 -10.23 6.34
N ASN A 95 -5.55 -8.96 6.46
CA ASN A 95 -6.07 -7.88 5.61
C ASN A 95 -5.52 -7.99 4.19
N SER A 96 -6.32 -7.62 3.19
CA SER A 96 -5.96 -7.66 1.76
C SER A 96 -4.69 -6.88 1.44
N ASP A 97 -4.51 -5.70 2.01
CA ASP A 97 -3.31 -4.87 1.77
C ASP A 97 -2.05 -5.52 2.32
N ILE A 98 -2.13 -6.10 3.54
CA ILE A 98 -1.02 -6.81 4.18
C ILE A 98 -0.64 -8.04 3.34
N LEU A 99 -1.62 -8.84 2.93
CA LEU A 99 -1.39 -10.04 2.11
C LEU A 99 -0.80 -9.66 0.75
N THR A 100 -1.30 -8.60 0.11
CA THR A 100 -0.77 -8.09 -1.15
C THR A 100 0.71 -7.70 -1.00
N ASN A 101 1.05 -6.93 0.03
CA ASN A 101 2.43 -6.50 0.26
C ASN A 101 3.36 -7.68 0.59
N LYS A 102 2.89 -8.68 1.35
CA LYS A 102 3.64 -9.94 1.58
C LYS A 102 3.84 -10.71 0.27
N GLY A 103 2.83 -10.75 -0.61
CA GLY A 103 2.92 -11.33 -1.94
C GLY A 103 3.95 -10.62 -2.83
N ILE A 104 4.01 -9.30 -2.78
CA ILE A 104 5.03 -8.51 -3.48
C ILE A 104 6.44 -8.87 -2.99
N ILE A 105 6.64 -9.03 -1.67
CA ILE A 105 7.92 -9.45 -1.11
C ILE A 105 8.30 -10.84 -1.62
N ALA A 106 7.38 -11.80 -1.58
CA ALA A 106 7.61 -13.15 -2.08
C ALA A 106 8.01 -13.14 -3.57
N ALA A 107 7.29 -12.36 -4.40
CA ALA A 107 7.62 -12.22 -5.82
C ALA A 107 8.99 -11.59 -6.07
N ARG A 108 9.40 -10.61 -5.24
CA ARG A 108 10.73 -10.00 -5.32
C ARG A 108 11.84 -10.95 -4.90
N LYS A 109 11.58 -11.82 -3.92
CA LYS A 109 12.49 -12.89 -3.50
C LYS A 109 12.55 -14.07 -4.48
N GLY A 110 11.69 -14.10 -5.50
CA GLY A 110 11.60 -15.20 -6.47
C GLY A 110 10.71 -16.35 -6.05
N ASP A 111 10.08 -16.30 -4.88
CA ASP A 111 9.09 -17.29 -4.43
C ASP A 111 7.72 -17.00 -5.07
N LEU A 112 7.62 -17.33 -6.36
CA LEU A 112 6.44 -17.03 -7.17
C LEU A 112 5.21 -17.85 -6.73
N ALA A 113 5.41 -19.05 -6.18
CA ALA A 113 4.33 -19.89 -5.70
C ALA A 113 3.67 -19.31 -4.44
N THR A 114 4.45 -18.81 -3.49
CA THR A 114 3.93 -18.10 -2.30
C THR A 114 3.29 -16.79 -2.71
N ALA A 115 3.90 -16.03 -3.65
CA ALA A 115 3.32 -14.80 -4.16
C ALA A 115 1.92 -15.02 -4.75
N GLN A 116 1.75 -16.06 -5.58
CA GLN A 116 0.44 -16.42 -6.16
C GLN A 116 -0.61 -16.70 -5.08
N LYS A 117 -0.28 -17.56 -4.11
CA LYS A 117 -1.20 -17.89 -3.00
C LYS A 117 -1.64 -16.66 -2.21
N LEU A 118 -0.70 -15.75 -1.95
CA LEU A 118 -0.98 -14.52 -1.21
C LEU A 118 -1.85 -13.55 -2.03
N PHE A 119 -1.59 -13.42 -3.33
CA PHE A 119 -2.39 -12.59 -4.23
C PHE A 119 -3.81 -13.12 -4.40
N ASP A 120 -3.97 -14.44 -4.54
CA ASP A 120 -5.29 -15.09 -4.62
C ASP A 120 -6.09 -14.85 -3.33
N LYS A 121 -5.45 -15.04 -2.16
CA LYS A 121 -6.09 -14.80 -0.85
C LYS A 121 -6.42 -13.32 -0.63
N ALA A 122 -5.59 -12.42 -1.10
CA ALA A 122 -5.79 -10.98 -1.00
C ALA A 122 -6.86 -10.45 -1.95
N ASN A 123 -7.21 -11.20 -3.00
CA ASN A 123 -7.95 -10.69 -4.15
C ASN A 123 -7.29 -9.41 -4.69
N THR A 124 -5.99 -9.50 -4.94
CA THR A 124 -5.14 -8.36 -5.31
C THR A 124 -5.53 -7.76 -6.65
N SER A 125 -5.00 -6.58 -6.96
CA SER A 125 -5.27 -5.92 -8.24
C SER A 125 -4.73 -6.73 -9.42
N GLU A 126 -5.43 -6.65 -10.53
CA GLU A 126 -5.02 -7.27 -11.82
C GLU A 126 -3.62 -6.84 -12.24
N ASN A 127 -3.20 -5.62 -11.92
CA ASN A 127 -1.85 -5.15 -12.22
C ASN A 127 -0.77 -5.96 -11.47
N ASN A 128 -0.97 -6.27 -10.20
CA ASN A 128 -0.04 -7.11 -9.43
C ASN A 128 0.00 -8.54 -9.97
N GLN A 129 -1.16 -9.08 -10.35
CA GLN A 129 -1.24 -10.39 -10.99
C GLN A 129 -0.51 -10.42 -12.33
N ALA A 130 -0.71 -9.40 -13.17
CA ALA A 130 -0.04 -9.31 -14.47
C ALA A 130 1.49 -9.18 -14.36
N ILE A 131 1.98 -8.48 -13.33
CA ILE A 131 3.42 -8.43 -13.04
C ILE A 131 3.94 -9.81 -12.60
N LEU A 132 3.17 -10.55 -11.81
CA LEU A 132 3.51 -11.92 -11.41
C LEU A 132 3.52 -12.85 -12.62
N ASP A 133 2.54 -12.75 -13.51
CA ASP A 133 2.47 -13.51 -14.76
C ASP A 133 3.73 -13.29 -15.63
N ILE A 134 4.22 -12.05 -15.74
CA ILE A 134 5.49 -11.75 -16.42
C ILE A 134 6.65 -12.51 -15.77
N LYS A 135 6.73 -12.50 -14.44
CA LYS A 135 7.81 -13.19 -13.71
C LYS A 135 7.73 -14.72 -13.84
N GLN A 136 6.55 -15.26 -14.03
CA GLN A 136 6.30 -16.69 -14.27
C GLN A 136 6.50 -17.11 -15.74
N GLY A 137 6.72 -16.14 -16.64
CA GLY A 137 6.81 -16.40 -18.08
C GLY A 137 5.45 -16.53 -18.79
N GLU A 138 4.35 -16.24 -18.10
CA GLU A 138 2.99 -16.30 -18.61
C GLU A 138 2.64 -15.02 -19.40
N TYR A 139 3.48 -14.70 -20.37
CA TYR A 139 3.43 -13.41 -21.10
C TYR A 139 2.11 -13.17 -21.82
N ALA A 140 1.45 -14.23 -22.32
CA ALA A 140 0.13 -14.11 -22.97
C ALA A 140 -0.95 -13.62 -21.99
N LYS A 141 -0.91 -14.04 -20.73
CA LYS A 141 -1.85 -13.57 -19.70
C LYS A 141 -1.59 -12.11 -19.37
N ALA A 142 -0.32 -11.76 -19.09
CA ALA A 142 0.08 -10.40 -18.81
C ALA A 142 -0.25 -9.44 -19.97
N ALA A 143 0.01 -9.86 -21.22
CA ALA A 143 -0.28 -9.05 -22.41
C ALA A 143 -1.78 -8.75 -22.56
N ARG A 144 -2.67 -9.69 -22.22
CA ARG A 144 -4.12 -9.44 -22.23
C ARG A 144 -4.53 -8.32 -21.29
N PHE A 145 -3.96 -8.30 -20.09
CA PHE A 145 -4.20 -7.22 -19.13
C PHE A 145 -3.69 -5.88 -19.65
N PHE A 146 -2.49 -5.86 -20.20
CA PHE A 146 -1.84 -4.64 -20.65
C PHE A 146 -2.18 -4.24 -22.11
N LYS A 147 -3.14 -4.88 -22.77
CA LYS A 147 -3.46 -4.70 -24.21
C LYS A 147 -3.53 -3.24 -24.65
N ASN A 148 -4.04 -2.36 -23.82
CA ASN A 148 -4.15 -0.93 -24.11
C ASN A 148 -3.20 -0.06 -23.24
N GLY A 149 -2.31 -0.69 -22.50
CA GLY A 149 -1.41 0.00 -21.58
C GLY A 149 -0.20 0.58 -22.29
N LYS A 150 0.29 1.72 -21.78
CA LYS A 150 1.51 2.39 -22.26
C LYS A 150 2.65 2.31 -21.24
N SER A 151 2.49 1.49 -20.19
CA SER A 151 3.51 1.33 -19.16
C SER A 151 4.69 0.48 -19.65
N HIS A 152 5.81 0.55 -18.94
CA HIS A 152 6.97 -0.32 -19.19
C HIS A 152 6.58 -1.81 -19.12
N ASN A 153 5.74 -2.21 -18.14
CA ASN A 153 5.26 -3.58 -18.01
C ASN A 153 4.38 -4.02 -19.18
N ALA A 154 3.57 -3.10 -19.71
CA ALA A 154 2.76 -3.37 -20.92
C ALA A 154 3.67 -3.66 -22.13
N ALA A 155 4.67 -2.81 -22.37
CA ALA A 155 5.63 -3.00 -23.44
C ALA A 155 6.42 -4.30 -23.27
N LEU A 156 6.86 -4.62 -22.04
CA LEU A 156 7.58 -5.85 -21.77
C LEU A 156 6.72 -7.10 -22.01
N ALA A 157 5.48 -7.11 -21.53
CA ALA A 157 4.57 -8.24 -21.71
C ALA A 157 4.26 -8.49 -23.18
N GLN A 158 4.01 -7.44 -23.96
CA GLN A 158 3.75 -7.51 -25.39
C GLN A 158 4.98 -7.98 -26.16
N LEU A 159 6.16 -7.43 -25.85
CA LEU A 159 7.43 -7.84 -26.45
C LEU A 159 7.71 -9.32 -26.20
N MET A 160 7.60 -9.77 -24.97
CA MET A 160 7.89 -11.16 -24.60
C MET A 160 6.84 -12.16 -25.09
N ASN A 161 5.60 -11.71 -25.32
CA ASN A 161 4.55 -12.53 -25.93
C ASN A 161 4.69 -12.64 -27.47
N GLY A 162 5.67 -11.97 -28.07
CA GLY A 162 5.84 -11.95 -29.53
C GLY A 162 4.80 -11.10 -30.26
N GLU A 163 4.02 -10.31 -29.55
CA GLU A 163 3.05 -9.37 -30.12
C GLU A 163 3.71 -8.10 -30.71
N ASN A 164 5.02 -8.10 -30.81
CA ASN A 164 5.74 -7.15 -31.62
C ASN A 164 5.41 -7.43 -33.08
N ASN A 165 4.26 -7.01 -33.47
CA ASN A 165 4.06 -6.66 -34.84
C ASN A 165 4.96 -5.45 -35.10
N ALA A 166 6.21 -5.74 -35.40
CA ALA A 166 7.04 -4.80 -36.05
C ALA A 166 6.25 -4.35 -37.31
N ASN A 167 5.57 -3.24 -37.21
CA ASN A 167 5.31 -2.41 -38.35
C ASN A 167 6.66 -1.82 -38.79
N CYS A 168 7.60 -2.71 -39.07
CA CYS A 168 8.78 -2.46 -39.85
C CYS A 168 8.36 -2.70 -41.30
N ASN A 169 7.67 -1.74 -41.85
CA ASN A 169 7.57 -1.54 -43.28
C ASN A 169 8.35 -0.28 -43.60
#